data_a4eeb3e1328e3790d78854ea7b40606b
#
_entry.id   a4eeb3e1328e3790d78854ea7b40606b
#
_cell.length_a   1.000
_cell.length_b   1.000
_cell.length_c   1.000
_cell.angle_alpha   90.00
_cell.angle_beta   90.00
_cell.angle_gamma   90.00
#
_symmetry.space_group_name_H-M   'P 1'
#
loop_
_entity.id
_entity.type
_entity.pdbx_description
1 polymer ?
#
loop_
_entity_poly.entity_id
_entity_poly.type
_entity_poly.pdbx_seq_one_letter_code
_entity_poly.pdbx_strand_id
1 'polypeptide(L)'
;MSIQSILKSTVVALAIVTGAPLFAQGTPINTAAFDALVAQGPVADAATLASSTWASKIKQAGSLRLGGTQTSNLFSLLNEKDGKMRGFDAGLAQLIARYILGDGAKVQFTQVTSSTREQ
;
A
#
# COMPACT_ATOMS: atom_id res chain seq x y z
N MET A 1 50.04 -26.65 54.21
CA MET A 1 49.43 -25.31 53.99
C MET A 1 49.18 -25.16 52.52
N SER A 2 47.90 -25.18 52.15
CA SER A 2 47.45 -25.23 50.74
C SER A 2 47.14 -23.82 50.26
N ILE A 3 47.82 -23.38 49.21
CA ILE A 3 47.51 -22.11 48.55
C ILE A 3 46.78 -22.47 47.29
N GLN A 4 45.47 -22.37 47.37
CA GLN A 4 44.61 -22.48 46.16
C GLN A 4 44.60 -21.11 45.47
N SER A 5 45.28 -21.03 44.35
CA SER A 5 45.20 -19.90 43.45
C SER A 5 43.90 -19.99 42.64
N ILE A 6 43.02 -19.05 42.89
CA ILE A 6 41.75 -18.88 42.17
C ILE A 6 42.07 -18.29 40.82
N LEU A 7 41.97 -19.13 39.78
CA LEU A 7 42.04 -18.72 38.38
C LEU A 7 40.70 -18.11 37.98
N LYS A 8 40.60 -16.79 38.00
CA LYS A 8 39.42 -16.07 37.46
C LYS A 8 39.50 -16.07 35.93
N SER A 9 38.79 -16.98 35.30
CA SER A 9 38.60 -16.97 33.86
C SER A 9 37.65 -15.85 33.51
N THR A 10 38.20 -14.77 32.96
CA THR A 10 37.39 -13.69 32.36
C THR A 10 36.95 -14.15 30.97
N VAL A 11 35.71 -14.54 30.86
CA VAL A 11 35.09 -14.82 29.53
C VAL A 11 34.76 -13.46 28.89
N VAL A 12 35.57 -13.05 27.95
CA VAL A 12 35.27 -11.91 27.08
C VAL A 12 34.24 -12.38 26.08
N ALA A 13 32.99 -12.04 26.29
CA ALA A 13 31.92 -12.25 25.29
C ALA A 13 32.14 -11.25 24.15
N LEU A 14 32.68 -11.75 23.03
CA LEU A 14 32.78 -10.99 21.79
C LEU A 14 31.35 -10.89 21.19
N ALA A 15 30.70 -9.75 21.42
CA ALA A 15 29.43 -9.44 20.77
C ALA A 15 29.69 -9.22 19.28
N ILE A 16 29.38 -10.21 18.47
CA ILE A 16 29.34 -10.07 17.00
C ILE A 16 28.09 -9.23 16.71
N VAL A 17 28.28 -7.95 16.50
CA VAL A 17 27.27 -7.07 15.90
C VAL A 17 27.15 -7.48 14.44
N THR A 18 26.26 -8.38 14.15
CA THR A 18 25.83 -8.65 12.77
C THR A 18 25.09 -7.41 12.29
N GLY A 19 25.83 -6.51 11.63
CA GLY A 19 25.25 -5.38 10.92
C GLY A 19 24.29 -5.94 9.86
N ALA A 20 23.00 -5.93 10.13
CA ALA A 20 22.01 -6.15 9.10
C ALA A 20 22.22 -5.07 8.02
N PRO A 21 22.26 -5.43 6.73
CA PRO A 21 22.40 -4.44 5.68
C PRO A 21 21.22 -3.46 5.81
N LEU A 22 21.54 -2.19 6.05
CA LEU A 22 20.56 -1.10 5.92
C LEU A 22 20.26 -0.94 4.41
N PHE A 23 19.46 -1.85 3.88
CA PHE A 23 18.74 -1.52 2.67
C PHE A 23 17.79 -0.40 3.07
N ALA A 24 17.81 0.69 2.33
CA ALA A 24 16.82 1.76 2.46
C ALA A 24 15.45 1.17 2.12
N GLN A 25 14.83 0.53 3.07
CA GLN A 25 13.44 0.11 2.97
C GLN A 25 12.63 1.41 3.09
N GLY A 26 12.03 1.80 1.98
CA GLY A 26 11.09 2.91 2.01
C GLY A 26 10.10 2.71 3.17
N THR A 27 9.68 3.80 3.80
CA THR A 27 8.74 3.74 4.93
C THR A 27 7.55 2.87 4.56
N PRO A 28 7.28 1.78 5.27
CA PRO A 28 6.17 0.90 4.93
C PRO A 28 4.84 1.66 5.03
N ILE A 29 3.96 1.47 4.07
CA ILE A 29 2.61 2.05 4.11
C ILE A 29 1.90 1.53 5.36
N ASN A 30 1.36 2.44 6.17
CA ASN A 30 0.46 2.08 7.26
C ASN A 30 -0.87 1.60 6.66
N THR A 31 -1.01 0.29 6.48
CA THR A 31 -2.15 -0.33 5.80
C THR A 31 -3.48 -0.03 6.48
N ALA A 32 -3.52 -0.03 7.82
CA ALA A 32 -4.74 0.24 8.58
C ALA A 32 -5.19 1.70 8.41
N ALA A 33 -4.27 2.66 8.49
CA ALA A 33 -4.57 4.07 8.30
C ALA A 33 -5.00 4.36 6.85
N PHE A 34 -4.35 3.73 5.88
CA PHE A 34 -4.71 3.85 4.47
C PHE A 34 -6.11 3.32 4.20
N ASP A 35 -6.41 2.10 4.64
CA ASP A 35 -7.71 1.47 4.44
C ASP A 35 -8.84 2.27 5.13
N ALA A 36 -8.57 2.81 6.33
CA ALA A 36 -9.52 3.68 7.06
C ALA A 36 -9.79 4.98 6.31
N LEU A 37 -8.77 5.61 5.74
CA LEU A 37 -8.92 6.85 4.96
C LEU A 37 -9.83 6.63 3.75
N VAL A 38 -9.62 5.54 3.01
CA VAL A 38 -10.47 5.19 1.85
C VAL A 38 -11.91 4.90 2.31
N ALA A 39 -12.09 4.14 3.39
CA ALA A 39 -13.41 3.79 3.90
C ALA A 39 -14.21 5.00 4.41
N GLN A 40 -13.53 6.04 4.89
CA GLN A 40 -14.16 7.29 5.39
C GLN A 40 -14.33 8.33 4.27
N GLY A 41 -13.89 8.05 3.06
CA GLY A 41 -14.06 8.95 1.92
C GLY A 41 -15.52 9.28 1.64
N PRO A 42 -15.81 10.48 1.10
CA PRO A 42 -17.18 10.91 0.81
C PRO A 42 -17.82 10.04 -0.28
N VAL A 43 -19.14 10.04 -0.30
CA VAL A 43 -19.97 9.40 -1.34
C VAL A 43 -20.85 10.47 -1.98
N ALA A 44 -20.88 10.50 -3.31
CA ALA A 44 -21.70 11.46 -4.05
C ALA A 44 -23.19 11.12 -3.97
N ASP A 45 -24.02 12.16 -3.93
CA ASP A 45 -25.45 12.01 -4.08
C ASP A 45 -25.84 11.70 -5.54
N ALA A 46 -27.09 11.27 -5.72
CA ALA A 46 -27.59 10.86 -7.02
C ALA A 46 -27.62 12.02 -8.05
N ALA A 47 -27.90 13.25 -7.62
CA ALA A 47 -27.96 14.42 -8.49
C ALA A 47 -26.57 14.78 -9.00
N THR A 48 -25.57 14.75 -8.13
CA THR A 48 -24.16 14.97 -8.48
C THR A 48 -23.69 13.92 -9.51
N LEU A 49 -24.01 12.63 -9.31
CA LEU A 49 -23.64 11.59 -10.25
C LEU A 49 -24.37 11.75 -11.61
N ALA A 50 -25.63 12.13 -11.60
CA ALA A 50 -26.41 12.33 -12.83
C ALA A 50 -25.90 13.51 -13.67
N SER A 51 -25.27 14.50 -13.05
CA SER A 51 -24.70 15.67 -13.75
C SER A 51 -23.44 15.35 -14.55
N SER A 52 -22.82 14.17 -14.33
CA SER A 52 -21.59 13.75 -14.99
C SER A 52 -21.83 12.47 -15.81
N THR A 53 -21.71 12.57 -17.12
CA THR A 53 -21.80 11.42 -18.03
C THR A 53 -20.75 10.35 -17.69
N TRP A 54 -19.53 10.77 -17.32
CA TRP A 54 -18.46 9.85 -16.97
C TRP A 54 -18.78 9.09 -15.66
N ALA A 55 -19.20 9.80 -14.61
CA ALA A 55 -19.58 9.17 -13.35
C ALA A 55 -20.77 8.21 -13.51
N SER A 56 -21.77 8.60 -14.32
CA SER A 56 -22.92 7.74 -14.66
C SER A 56 -22.49 6.44 -15.34
N LYS A 57 -21.55 6.49 -16.28
CA LYS A 57 -21.00 5.29 -16.94
C LYS A 57 -20.28 4.37 -15.95
N ILE A 58 -19.49 4.92 -15.04
CA ILE A 58 -18.83 4.13 -14.00
C ILE A 58 -19.87 3.49 -13.06
N LYS A 59 -20.89 4.26 -12.67
CA LYS A 59 -21.99 3.76 -11.85
C LYS A 59 -22.69 2.57 -12.49
N GLN A 60 -22.98 2.66 -13.80
CA GLN A 60 -23.59 1.58 -14.56
C GLN A 60 -22.67 0.37 -14.72
N ALA A 61 -21.37 0.59 -14.93
CA ALA A 61 -20.38 -0.47 -15.04
C ALA A 61 -20.12 -1.19 -13.70
N GLY A 62 -20.44 -0.55 -12.57
CA GLY A 62 -20.25 -1.10 -11.22
C GLY A 62 -18.80 -1.20 -10.76
N SER A 63 -17.84 -0.72 -11.55
CA SER A 63 -16.42 -0.69 -11.20
C SER A 63 -15.69 0.44 -11.92
N LEU A 64 -14.64 0.94 -11.28
CA LEU A 64 -13.68 1.90 -11.86
C LEU A 64 -12.48 1.12 -12.40
N ARG A 65 -12.15 1.31 -13.67
CA ARG A 65 -10.95 0.70 -14.28
C ARG A 65 -9.77 1.67 -14.17
N LEU A 66 -8.65 1.19 -13.67
CA LEU A 66 -7.40 1.94 -13.53
C LEU A 66 -6.24 1.18 -14.15
N GLY A 67 -5.54 1.80 -15.10
CA GLY A 67 -4.24 1.34 -15.57
C GLY A 67 -3.13 1.91 -14.67
N GLY A 68 -2.28 1.04 -14.11
CA GLY A 68 -1.18 1.46 -13.23
C GLY A 68 -0.11 0.40 -13.11
N THR A 69 1.01 0.78 -12.49
CA THR A 69 2.05 -0.19 -12.11
C THR A 69 1.68 -0.83 -10.78
N GLN A 70 2.16 -2.04 -10.53
CA GLN A 70 1.92 -2.75 -9.26
C GLN A 70 3.16 -2.78 -8.36
N THR A 71 4.24 -2.15 -8.78
CA THR A 71 5.57 -2.24 -8.16
C THR A 71 6.10 -0.91 -7.65
N SER A 72 5.32 0.15 -7.70
CA SER A 72 5.75 1.48 -7.27
C SER A 72 5.44 1.72 -5.80
N ASN A 73 6.48 1.73 -4.95
CA ASN A 73 6.37 1.75 -3.49
C ASN A 73 5.49 2.87 -2.91
N LEU A 74 5.52 4.08 -3.50
CA LEU A 74 4.77 5.23 -2.98
C LEU A 74 3.46 5.46 -3.72
N PHE A 75 3.35 4.99 -4.96
CA PHE A 75 2.22 5.33 -5.83
C PHE A 75 1.22 4.19 -5.98
N SER A 76 1.68 2.99 -6.35
CA SER A 76 0.81 1.84 -6.52
C SER A 76 1.58 0.53 -6.30
N LEU A 77 1.51 0.01 -5.10
CA LEU A 77 2.16 -1.22 -4.69
C LEU A 77 1.12 -2.29 -4.37
N LEU A 78 1.26 -3.44 -5.02
CA LEU A 78 0.48 -4.63 -4.66
C LEU A 78 1.06 -5.27 -3.40
N ASN A 79 0.26 -5.37 -2.36
CA ASN A 79 0.62 -6.15 -1.19
C ASN A 79 0.25 -7.62 -1.43
N GLU A 80 1.24 -8.46 -1.62
CA GLU A 80 1.07 -9.89 -1.93
C GLU A 80 0.40 -10.68 -0.78
N LYS A 81 0.43 -10.16 0.45
CA LYS A 81 -0.16 -10.84 1.61
C LYS A 81 -1.68 -10.75 1.63
N ASP A 82 -2.24 -9.64 1.19
CA ASP A 82 -3.68 -9.39 1.22
C ASP A 82 -4.29 -9.08 -0.15
N GLY A 83 -3.46 -9.05 -1.21
CA GLY A 83 -3.88 -8.81 -2.58
C GLY A 83 -4.36 -7.37 -2.85
N LYS A 84 -4.13 -6.44 -1.93
CA LYS A 84 -4.63 -5.07 -2.06
C LYS A 84 -3.57 -4.13 -2.61
N MET A 85 -4.02 -3.25 -3.51
CA MET A 85 -3.20 -2.14 -3.99
C MET A 85 -3.24 -0.98 -3.01
N ARG A 86 -2.07 -0.41 -2.69
CA ARG A 86 -1.94 0.78 -1.84
C ARG A 86 -0.88 1.72 -2.40
N GLY A 87 -0.95 2.97 -2.01
CA GLY A 87 -0.10 4.05 -2.46
C GLY A 87 -0.94 5.24 -2.92
N PHE A 88 -0.29 6.32 -3.32
CA PHE A 88 -0.99 7.57 -3.66
C PHE A 88 -1.97 7.39 -4.82
N ASP A 89 -1.53 6.85 -5.96
CA ASP A 89 -2.37 6.66 -7.14
C ASP A 89 -3.49 5.62 -6.87
N ALA A 90 -3.13 4.52 -6.19
CA ALA A 90 -4.09 3.50 -5.80
C ALA A 90 -5.15 4.07 -4.85
N GLY A 91 -4.75 4.87 -3.87
CA GLY A 91 -5.64 5.52 -2.92
C GLY A 91 -6.58 6.53 -3.59
N LEU A 92 -6.06 7.33 -4.52
CA LEU A 92 -6.85 8.27 -5.29
C LEU A 92 -7.94 7.55 -6.11
N ALA A 93 -7.58 6.47 -6.82
CA ALA A 93 -8.54 5.66 -7.56
C ALA A 93 -9.61 5.02 -6.66
N GLN A 94 -9.19 4.52 -5.49
CA GLN A 94 -10.11 3.94 -4.51
C GLN A 94 -11.05 5.00 -3.90
N LEU A 95 -10.58 6.23 -3.66
CA LEU A 95 -11.44 7.34 -3.23
C LEU A 95 -12.43 7.75 -4.32
N ILE A 96 -12.04 7.77 -5.59
CA ILE A 96 -12.95 8.01 -6.72
C ILE A 96 -13.99 6.91 -6.82
N ALA A 97 -13.59 5.64 -6.70
CA ALA A 97 -14.53 4.53 -6.66
C ALA A 97 -15.48 4.63 -5.46
N ARG A 98 -14.96 4.98 -4.29
CA ARG A 98 -15.79 5.25 -3.09
C ARG A 98 -16.81 6.36 -3.36
N TYR A 99 -16.37 7.46 -3.95
CA TYR A 99 -17.23 8.61 -4.25
C TYR A 99 -18.38 8.24 -5.20
N ILE A 100 -18.09 7.51 -6.27
CA ILE A 100 -19.07 7.18 -7.33
C ILE A 100 -19.91 5.94 -6.98
N LEU A 101 -19.25 4.90 -6.45
CA LEU A 101 -19.84 3.56 -6.28
C LEU A 101 -20.22 3.24 -4.83
N GLY A 102 -19.80 4.12 -3.88
CA GLY A 102 -20.00 3.89 -2.44
C GLY A 102 -19.01 2.89 -1.84
N ASP A 103 -18.07 2.37 -2.62
CA ASP A 103 -17.11 1.34 -2.19
C ASP A 103 -15.76 1.52 -2.90
N GLY A 104 -14.71 1.80 -2.12
CA GLY A 104 -13.35 1.97 -2.62
C GLY A 104 -12.70 0.68 -3.14
N ALA A 105 -13.23 -0.49 -2.80
CA ALA A 105 -12.75 -1.76 -3.32
C ALA A 105 -13.18 -2.04 -4.77
N LYS A 106 -14.11 -1.27 -5.31
CA LYS A 106 -14.62 -1.45 -6.68
C LYS A 106 -13.70 -0.82 -7.73
N VAL A 107 -12.39 -0.98 -7.57
CA VAL A 107 -11.37 -0.61 -8.57
C VAL A 107 -10.82 -1.87 -9.22
N GLN A 108 -10.84 -1.91 -10.55
CA GLN A 108 -10.19 -2.94 -11.34
C GLN A 108 -8.83 -2.41 -11.81
N PHE A 109 -7.76 -2.87 -11.16
CA PHE A 109 -6.40 -2.52 -11.54
C PHE A 109 -5.93 -3.38 -12.72
N THR A 110 -5.46 -2.72 -13.77
CA THR A 110 -4.80 -3.35 -14.91
C THR A 110 -3.35 -2.90 -14.92
N GLN A 111 -2.41 -3.86 -14.90
CA GLN A 111 -1.00 -3.52 -14.99
C GLN A 111 -0.68 -2.94 -16.36
N VAL A 112 -0.06 -1.77 -16.36
CA VAL A 112 0.45 -1.12 -17.56
C VAL A 112 1.91 -0.79 -17.40
N THR A 113 2.63 -0.74 -18.50
CA THR A 113 4.01 -0.26 -18.60
C THR A 113 4.04 1.13 -19.23
N SER A 114 5.19 1.78 -19.22
CA SER A 114 5.34 3.08 -19.90
C SER A 114 5.01 2.99 -21.39
N SER A 115 5.34 1.87 -22.03
CA SER A 115 5.07 1.66 -23.47
C SER A 115 3.62 1.31 -23.79
N THR A 116 2.85 0.76 -22.85
CA THR A 116 1.44 0.39 -23.06
C THR A 116 0.45 1.41 -22.53
N ARG A 117 0.94 2.48 -21.88
CA ARG A 117 0.10 3.52 -21.30
C ARG A 117 -0.54 4.44 -22.35
N GLU A 118 0.07 4.53 -23.51
CA GLU A 118 -0.33 5.43 -24.60
C GLU A 118 -1.15 4.72 -25.72
N GLN A 119 -1.61 3.50 -25.47
CA GLN A 119 -2.41 2.71 -26.45
C GLN A 119 -3.91 2.85 -26.19
#